data_422233899ab5cc83cf92c1dd7597ba90
#
_entry.id   422233899ab5cc83cf92c1dd7597ba90
#
_cell.length_a   1.000
_cell.length_b   1.000
_cell.length_c   1.000
_cell.angle_alpha   90.00
_cell.angle_beta   90.00
_cell.angle_gamma   90.00
#
_symmetry.space_group_name_H-M   'P 1'
#
loop_
_entity.id
_entity.type
_entity.pdbx_description
1 polymer ?
#
loop_
_entity_poly.entity_id
_entity_poly.type
_entity_poly.pdbx_seq_one_letter_code
_entity_poly.pdbx_strand_id
1 'polypeptide(L)'
;LRSEELKEIVNHCKETKLQVQMIPKIEDLMTGNLSVSNLRNVEVEDLLGRAPVELDIRSIQDTIEGETVMVTGAGGSIGSELCRQLMPFAPKRIVLVGHGEFSIYTIDMELKQTYGNQTEIIPIIGDVQDRERMFEVIKTYQPKNIYHAAAHKHVPLMEHNPHEAVKNNIIGTKNVAEAAKANDIDTFVLVSTDKAVNPTNVMGATKRIAEMVVQNLSNGGNTKFTAVRFGNVLGSRGSVIPLFKKQIEKGGPVTVTDPEMTRYFMTIPEASRLVIQAGTLTKGGEVFVLDMGEPVKIVDLAKNLIHLSGYTEEEIAIRYNGIRPGEKMYEELLGEGEVLPGQVFEKIYVGRTMEVNGQIIQAIMETYDTYEKENLKNALMNIVFQEAEQMTAVES
;
A
#
# COMPACT_ATOMS: atom_id res chain seq x y z
N LEU A 1 17.77 8.86 -20.05
CA LEU A 1 16.58 9.37 -20.76
C LEU A 1 15.57 9.84 -19.73
N ARG A 2 14.99 11.03 -19.91
CA ARG A 2 13.83 11.47 -19.14
C ARG A 2 12.61 10.66 -19.58
N SER A 3 11.64 10.49 -18.73
CA SER A 3 10.48 9.64 -19.03
C SER A 3 9.62 10.17 -20.19
N GLU A 4 9.61 11.47 -20.42
CA GLU A 4 8.96 12.06 -21.60
C GLU A 4 9.65 11.64 -22.90
N GLU A 5 10.99 11.68 -22.92
CA GLU A 5 11.79 11.21 -24.08
C GLU A 5 11.58 9.71 -24.32
N LEU A 6 11.47 8.92 -23.24
CA LEU A 6 11.17 7.49 -23.35
C LEU A 6 9.76 7.24 -23.92
N LYS A 7 8.75 8.02 -23.47
CA LYS A 7 7.40 7.96 -24.04
C LYS A 7 7.39 8.28 -25.53
N GLU A 8 8.12 9.32 -25.94
CA GLU A 8 8.23 9.68 -27.37
C GLU A 8 8.89 8.56 -28.19
N ILE A 9 10.00 7.98 -27.69
CA ILE A 9 10.68 6.85 -28.36
C ILE A 9 9.73 5.65 -28.45
N VAL A 10 9.07 5.27 -27.37
CA VAL A 10 8.12 4.16 -27.37
C VAL A 10 6.96 4.45 -28.35
N ASN A 11 6.45 5.69 -28.39
CA ASN A 11 5.42 6.08 -29.35
C ASN A 11 5.88 5.96 -30.80
N HIS A 12 7.09 6.38 -31.14
CA HIS A 12 7.66 6.21 -32.48
C HIS A 12 7.87 4.73 -32.85
N CYS A 13 8.21 3.89 -31.85
CA CYS A 13 8.37 2.46 -32.09
C CYS A 13 7.04 1.70 -32.23
N LYS A 14 5.91 2.28 -31.81
CA LYS A 14 4.57 1.66 -31.95
C LYS A 14 4.23 1.27 -33.40
N GLU A 15 4.60 2.10 -34.35
CA GLU A 15 4.34 1.86 -35.79
C GLU A 15 5.19 0.72 -36.39
N THR A 16 6.29 0.37 -35.72
CA THR A 16 7.28 -0.59 -36.24
C THR A 16 7.05 -2.03 -35.79
N LYS A 17 6.13 -2.29 -34.87
CA LYS A 17 5.91 -3.60 -34.20
C LYS A 17 7.17 -4.20 -33.57
N LEU A 18 8.18 -3.39 -33.25
CA LEU A 18 9.41 -3.83 -32.60
C LEU A 18 9.27 -3.79 -31.08
N GLN A 19 9.80 -4.80 -30.41
CA GLN A 19 9.96 -4.76 -28.97
C GLN A 19 11.02 -3.73 -28.57
N VAL A 20 10.64 -2.79 -27.71
CA VAL A 20 11.55 -1.79 -27.19
C VAL A 20 12.24 -2.33 -25.94
N GLN A 21 13.56 -2.36 -25.97
CA GLN A 21 14.39 -2.75 -24.84
C GLN A 21 15.21 -1.57 -24.34
N MET A 22 15.48 -1.54 -23.07
CA MET A 22 16.33 -0.52 -22.44
C MET A 22 17.44 -1.16 -21.60
N ILE A 23 18.52 -0.41 -21.44
CA ILE A 23 19.57 -0.75 -20.47
C ILE A 23 19.04 -0.46 -19.06
N PRO A 24 19.24 -1.32 -18.07
CA PRO A 24 18.87 -1.05 -16.68
C PRO A 24 19.41 0.29 -16.19
N LYS A 25 18.72 0.92 -15.24
CA LYS A 25 19.19 2.17 -14.64
C LYS A 25 20.53 1.95 -13.92
N ILE A 26 21.37 2.98 -13.87
CA ILE A 26 22.68 2.92 -13.19
C ILE A 26 22.52 2.52 -11.72
N GLU A 27 21.41 2.93 -11.07
CA GLU A 27 21.05 2.55 -9.71
C GLU A 27 20.86 1.03 -9.55
N ASP A 28 20.23 0.37 -10.53
CA ASP A 28 20.05 -1.10 -10.55
C ASP A 28 21.39 -1.83 -10.78
N LEU A 29 22.33 -1.18 -11.48
CA LEU A 29 23.68 -1.70 -11.70
C LEU A 29 24.56 -1.60 -10.46
N MET A 30 24.36 -0.60 -9.62
CA MET A 30 25.16 -0.38 -8.39
C MET A 30 24.80 -1.36 -7.26
N THR A 31 23.60 -1.96 -7.29
CA THR A 31 23.19 -3.02 -6.33
C THR A 31 23.78 -4.40 -6.61
N GLY A 32 24.65 -4.53 -7.60
CA GLY A 32 25.49 -5.72 -7.85
C GLY A 32 24.80 -6.89 -8.56
N ASN A 33 23.53 -6.77 -8.92
CA ASN A 33 22.75 -7.88 -9.48
C ASN A 33 22.59 -7.88 -11.01
N LEU A 34 23.08 -6.84 -11.72
CA LEU A 34 22.90 -6.74 -13.17
C LEU A 34 24.20 -6.37 -13.87
N SER A 35 24.50 -7.05 -14.96
CA SER A 35 25.57 -6.64 -15.89
C SER A 35 25.01 -5.69 -16.96
N VAL A 36 25.88 -4.82 -17.49
CA VAL A 36 25.55 -3.88 -18.61
C VAL A 36 25.03 -4.61 -19.85
N SER A 37 25.24 -5.93 -19.93
CA SER A 37 24.77 -6.76 -21.04
C SER A 37 23.31 -7.20 -20.92
N ASN A 38 22.60 -6.93 -19.81
CA ASN A 38 21.23 -7.35 -19.61
C ASN A 38 20.25 -6.27 -20.09
N LEU A 39 19.89 -6.32 -21.37
CA LEU A 39 18.76 -5.55 -21.89
C LEU A 39 17.46 -6.08 -21.27
N ARG A 40 16.59 -5.18 -20.80
CA ARG A 40 15.25 -5.52 -20.36
C ARG A 40 14.19 -4.85 -21.22
N ASN A 41 13.04 -5.46 -21.30
CA ASN A 41 11.90 -4.82 -21.97
C ASN A 41 11.48 -3.55 -21.20
N VAL A 42 10.99 -2.56 -21.95
CA VAL A 42 10.35 -1.38 -21.35
C VAL A 42 9.06 -1.84 -20.67
N GLU A 43 8.94 -1.54 -19.39
CA GLU A 43 7.75 -1.82 -18.60
C GLU A 43 6.88 -0.55 -18.48
N VAL A 44 5.61 -0.72 -18.14
CA VAL A 44 4.67 0.40 -17.96
C VAL A 44 5.15 1.38 -16.88
N GLU A 45 5.84 0.87 -15.89
CA GLU A 45 6.48 1.63 -14.80
C GLU A 45 7.43 2.70 -15.33
N ASP A 46 8.17 2.39 -16.39
CA ASP A 46 9.11 3.31 -17.03
C ASP A 46 8.39 4.50 -17.71
N LEU A 47 7.12 4.28 -18.10
CA LEU A 47 6.31 5.29 -18.77
C LEU A 47 5.60 6.26 -17.80
N LEU A 48 5.58 5.99 -16.50
CA LEU A 48 4.94 6.89 -15.52
C LEU A 48 5.65 8.23 -15.36
N GLY A 49 6.92 8.28 -15.64
CA GLY A 49 7.68 9.53 -15.59
C GLY A 49 7.98 10.03 -14.18
N ARG A 50 7.86 9.18 -13.16
CA ARG A 50 8.13 9.59 -11.78
C ARG A 50 9.63 9.68 -11.52
N ALA A 51 10.07 10.84 -11.01
CA ALA A 51 11.44 11.01 -10.56
C ALA A 51 11.70 10.14 -9.30
N PRO A 52 12.89 9.54 -9.18
CA PRO A 52 13.31 8.87 -7.95
C PRO A 52 13.19 9.82 -6.75
N VAL A 53 12.86 9.27 -5.58
CA VAL A 53 12.80 10.01 -4.32
C VAL A 53 14.14 9.88 -3.62
N GLU A 54 14.70 11.00 -3.20
CA GLU A 54 15.87 11.01 -2.31
C GLU A 54 15.38 10.83 -0.86
N LEU A 55 15.81 9.74 -0.22
CA LEU A 55 15.48 9.43 1.18
C LEU A 55 16.48 10.08 2.13
N ASP A 56 16.03 10.42 3.33
CA ASP A 56 16.94 10.70 4.43
C ASP A 56 17.53 9.41 5.00
N ILE A 57 18.58 8.92 4.33
CA ILE A 57 19.25 7.67 4.66
C ILE A 57 19.72 7.63 6.12
N ARG A 58 20.20 8.78 6.67
CA ARG A 58 20.66 8.84 8.06
C ARG A 58 19.53 8.63 9.04
N SER A 59 18.44 9.32 8.87
CA SER A 59 17.26 9.20 9.73
C SER A 59 16.70 7.77 9.72
N ILE A 60 16.67 7.11 8.55
CA ILE A 60 16.25 5.72 8.44
C ILE A 60 17.25 4.79 9.14
N GLN A 61 18.55 4.98 8.89
CA GLN A 61 19.61 4.18 9.48
C GLN A 61 19.58 4.27 11.01
N ASP A 62 19.50 5.46 11.59
CA ASP A 62 19.41 5.69 13.04
C ASP A 62 18.20 4.97 13.69
N THR A 63 17.17 4.71 12.89
CA THR A 63 15.94 4.06 13.36
C THR A 63 15.98 2.53 13.22
N ILE A 64 16.70 2.01 12.22
CA ILE A 64 16.62 0.60 11.80
C ILE A 64 17.91 -0.19 12.13
N GLU A 65 19.11 0.43 12.01
CA GLU A 65 20.38 -0.28 12.15
C GLU A 65 20.50 -0.92 13.54
N GLY A 66 20.84 -2.20 13.54
CA GLY A 66 21.02 -2.97 14.79
C GLY A 66 19.73 -3.27 15.56
N GLU A 67 18.57 -2.84 15.08
CA GLU A 67 17.28 -3.00 15.76
C GLU A 67 16.47 -4.18 15.23
N THR A 68 15.45 -4.59 15.98
CA THR A 68 14.46 -5.57 15.51
C THR A 68 13.31 -4.83 14.81
N VAL A 69 13.00 -5.22 13.58
CA VAL A 69 11.88 -4.67 12.80
C VAL A 69 10.88 -5.77 12.49
N MET A 70 9.59 -5.46 12.58
CA MET A 70 8.51 -6.39 12.24
C MET A 70 7.68 -5.87 11.09
N VAL A 71 7.36 -6.75 10.14
CA VAL A 71 6.46 -6.46 9.02
C VAL A 71 5.31 -7.46 9.05
N THR A 72 4.06 -6.99 9.22
CA THR A 72 2.88 -7.82 9.06
C THR A 72 2.39 -7.77 7.62
N GLY A 73 1.81 -8.86 7.13
CA GLY A 73 1.53 -8.99 5.70
C GLY A 73 2.81 -9.08 4.86
N ALA A 74 3.92 -9.54 5.46
CA ALA A 74 5.25 -9.61 4.85
C ALA A 74 5.31 -10.40 3.55
N GLY A 75 4.40 -11.35 3.32
CA GLY A 75 4.28 -12.08 2.05
C GLY A 75 3.46 -11.33 0.97
N GLY A 76 2.86 -10.16 1.27
CA GLY A 76 2.12 -9.33 0.32
C GLY A 76 3.03 -8.49 -0.57
N SER A 77 2.46 -7.80 -1.58
CA SER A 77 3.25 -6.98 -2.52
C SER A 77 3.97 -5.83 -1.82
N ILE A 78 3.29 -5.09 -0.93
CA ILE A 78 3.91 -4.00 -0.16
C ILE A 78 4.77 -4.56 0.96
N GLY A 79 4.26 -5.54 1.73
CA GLY A 79 4.99 -6.10 2.86
C GLY A 79 6.33 -6.73 2.46
N SER A 80 6.38 -7.50 1.34
CA SER A 80 7.63 -8.08 0.86
C SER A 80 8.62 -7.01 0.38
N GLU A 81 8.12 -5.95 -0.24
CA GLU A 81 8.98 -4.85 -0.67
C GLU A 81 9.50 -4.02 0.50
N LEU A 82 8.65 -3.76 1.52
CA LEU A 82 9.13 -3.16 2.77
C LEU A 82 10.29 -3.99 3.36
N CYS A 83 10.14 -5.31 3.40
CA CYS A 83 11.22 -6.17 3.87
C CYS A 83 12.50 -5.98 3.04
N ARG A 84 12.42 -5.98 1.70
CA ARG A 84 13.60 -5.74 0.82
C ARG A 84 14.24 -4.39 1.07
N GLN A 85 13.44 -3.33 1.19
CA GLN A 85 13.93 -1.96 1.38
C GLN A 85 14.50 -1.69 2.77
N LEU A 86 14.11 -2.47 3.78
CA LEU A 86 14.64 -2.39 5.15
C LEU A 86 16.01 -3.07 5.29
N MET A 87 16.29 -4.15 4.52
CA MET A 87 17.49 -4.94 4.67
C MET A 87 18.82 -4.17 4.45
N PRO A 88 18.90 -3.23 3.47
CA PRO A 88 20.13 -2.42 3.29
C PRO A 88 20.52 -1.57 4.50
N PHE A 89 19.60 -1.31 5.42
CA PHE A 89 19.85 -0.58 6.67
C PHE A 89 20.32 -1.47 7.82
N ALA A 90 20.68 -2.72 7.54
CA ALA A 90 21.28 -3.67 8.48
C ALA A 90 20.53 -3.82 9.81
N PRO A 91 19.20 -4.13 9.81
CA PRO A 91 18.51 -4.46 11.04
C PRO A 91 19.16 -5.69 11.67
N LYS A 92 19.23 -5.74 13.01
CA LYS A 92 19.67 -6.94 13.73
C LYS A 92 18.78 -8.13 13.42
N ARG A 93 17.48 -7.88 13.37
CA ARG A 93 16.45 -8.89 13.13
C ARG A 93 15.30 -8.33 12.33
N ILE A 94 14.76 -9.12 11.40
CA ILE A 94 13.50 -8.84 10.73
C ILE A 94 12.50 -9.96 10.99
N VAL A 95 11.31 -9.62 11.49
CA VAL A 95 10.22 -10.56 11.80
C VAL A 95 9.15 -10.45 10.71
N LEU A 96 8.99 -11.52 9.94
CA LEU A 96 8.10 -11.62 8.77
C LEU A 96 6.79 -12.28 9.19
N VAL A 97 5.72 -11.52 9.42
CA VAL A 97 4.43 -12.07 9.88
C VAL A 97 3.41 -12.14 8.75
N GLY A 98 2.75 -13.28 8.61
CA GLY A 98 1.64 -13.45 7.67
C GLY A 98 0.97 -14.80 7.77
N HIS A 99 -0.31 -14.89 7.40
CA HIS A 99 -1.06 -16.13 7.48
C HIS A 99 -0.76 -17.11 6.33
N GLY A 100 -0.30 -16.60 5.18
CA GLY A 100 -0.05 -17.40 3.99
C GLY A 100 1.33 -18.06 4.04
N GLU A 101 1.43 -19.34 4.39
CA GLU A 101 2.67 -20.10 4.50
C GLU A 101 3.56 -19.91 3.26
N PHE A 102 3.05 -20.21 2.06
CA PHE A 102 3.84 -20.11 0.84
C PHE A 102 4.38 -18.70 0.57
N SER A 103 3.62 -17.66 0.86
CA SER A 103 4.05 -16.28 0.65
C SER A 103 5.12 -15.84 1.65
N ILE A 104 5.05 -16.31 2.89
CA ILE A 104 6.10 -16.09 3.91
C ILE A 104 7.33 -16.90 3.56
N TYR A 105 7.21 -18.18 3.19
CA TYR A 105 8.32 -18.99 2.72
C TYR A 105 9.09 -18.32 1.56
N THR A 106 8.35 -17.77 0.59
CA THR A 106 8.98 -17.13 -0.59
C THR A 106 9.87 -15.96 -0.20
N ILE A 107 9.38 -15.03 0.63
CA ILE A 107 10.17 -13.87 1.05
C ILE A 107 11.28 -14.26 2.03
N ASP A 108 11.05 -15.22 2.91
CA ASP A 108 12.06 -15.76 3.82
C ASP A 108 13.28 -16.32 3.06
N MET A 109 13.01 -17.17 2.07
CA MET A 109 14.07 -17.77 1.23
C MET A 109 14.84 -16.70 0.45
N GLU A 110 14.14 -15.74 -0.14
CA GLU A 110 14.76 -14.64 -0.89
C GLU A 110 15.70 -13.82 -0.01
N LEU A 111 15.23 -13.38 1.16
CA LEU A 111 16.02 -12.56 2.06
C LEU A 111 17.19 -13.34 2.68
N LYS A 112 17.01 -14.61 3.05
CA LYS A 112 18.09 -15.46 3.57
C LYS A 112 19.20 -15.67 2.56
N GLN A 113 18.86 -15.82 1.29
CA GLN A 113 19.85 -15.99 0.24
C GLN A 113 20.77 -14.77 0.12
N THR A 114 20.25 -13.57 0.31
CA THR A 114 20.98 -12.31 0.11
C THR A 114 21.60 -11.78 1.41
N TYR A 115 20.89 -11.88 2.53
CA TYR A 115 21.22 -11.18 3.79
C TYR A 115 21.35 -12.10 5.01
N GLY A 116 21.15 -13.41 4.86
CA GLY A 116 21.10 -14.35 5.99
C GLY A 116 22.35 -14.42 6.88
N ASN A 117 23.50 -13.92 6.39
CA ASN A 117 24.72 -13.81 7.18
C ASN A 117 24.86 -12.49 7.97
N GLN A 118 23.95 -11.53 7.73
CA GLN A 118 24.04 -10.18 8.31
C GLN A 118 22.87 -9.89 9.25
N THR A 119 21.69 -10.37 8.91
CA THR A 119 20.44 -10.12 9.63
C THR A 119 19.76 -11.45 10.00
N GLU A 120 19.27 -11.55 11.22
CA GLU A 120 18.43 -12.69 11.64
C GLU A 120 17.03 -12.53 11.04
N ILE A 121 16.63 -13.46 10.17
CA ILE A 121 15.34 -13.44 9.47
C ILE A 121 14.42 -14.46 10.11
N ILE A 122 13.30 -13.99 10.69
CA ILE A 122 12.35 -14.79 11.47
C ILE A 122 11.00 -14.87 10.74
N PRO A 123 10.69 -15.99 10.07
CA PRO A 123 9.39 -16.22 9.47
C PRO A 123 8.38 -16.65 10.54
N ILE A 124 7.25 -15.94 10.62
CA ILE A 124 6.14 -16.23 11.54
C ILE A 124 4.87 -16.45 10.73
N ILE A 125 4.32 -17.66 10.84
CA ILE A 125 2.97 -17.93 10.37
C ILE A 125 2.03 -17.48 11.47
N GLY A 126 1.21 -16.47 11.16
CA GLY A 126 0.25 -15.88 12.10
C GLY A 126 -0.76 -15.00 11.37
N ASP A 127 -2.01 -15.07 11.80
CA ASP A 127 -3.09 -14.21 11.34
C ASP A 127 -3.20 -13.01 12.31
N VAL A 128 -3.29 -11.80 11.76
CA VAL A 128 -3.48 -10.59 12.56
C VAL A 128 -4.82 -10.58 13.31
N GLN A 129 -5.79 -11.39 12.86
CA GLN A 129 -7.06 -11.61 13.55
C GLN A 129 -6.89 -12.34 14.87
N ASP A 130 -5.82 -13.15 15.02
CA ASP A 130 -5.49 -13.88 16.26
C ASP A 130 -4.76 -12.94 17.23
N ARG A 131 -5.55 -12.40 18.19
CA ARG A 131 -5.06 -11.46 19.20
C ARG A 131 -3.94 -12.06 20.05
N GLU A 132 -4.15 -13.27 20.55
CA GLU A 132 -3.19 -13.92 21.47
C GLU A 132 -1.85 -14.16 20.78
N ARG A 133 -1.91 -14.62 19.52
CA ARG A 133 -0.72 -14.82 18.70
C ARG A 133 0.04 -13.51 18.42
N MET A 134 -0.65 -12.41 18.14
CA MET A 134 0.00 -11.11 17.92
C MET A 134 0.68 -10.59 19.19
N PHE A 135 0.04 -10.71 20.34
CA PHE A 135 0.64 -10.35 21.64
C PHE A 135 1.86 -11.22 21.96
N GLU A 136 1.77 -12.54 21.74
CA GLU A 136 2.90 -13.47 21.94
C GLU A 136 4.10 -13.10 21.07
N VAL A 137 3.89 -12.90 19.76
CA VAL A 137 4.95 -12.59 18.80
C VAL A 137 5.62 -11.25 19.14
N ILE A 138 4.85 -10.19 19.37
CA ILE A 138 5.40 -8.87 19.68
C ILE A 138 6.15 -8.90 21.02
N LYS A 139 5.62 -9.56 22.03
CA LYS A 139 6.29 -9.73 23.33
C LYS A 139 7.58 -10.53 23.22
N THR A 140 7.61 -11.56 22.37
CA THR A 140 8.80 -12.44 22.20
C THR A 140 9.94 -11.72 21.49
N TYR A 141 9.62 -11.01 20.39
CA TYR A 141 10.65 -10.43 19.54
C TYR A 141 10.96 -8.97 19.84
N GLN A 142 10.10 -8.26 20.58
CA GLN A 142 10.25 -6.86 20.98
C GLN A 142 10.74 -5.98 19.83
N PRO A 143 9.99 -5.90 18.70
CA PRO A 143 10.42 -5.07 17.58
C PRO A 143 10.41 -3.60 18.00
N LYS A 144 11.41 -2.82 17.58
CA LYS A 144 11.42 -1.37 17.77
C LYS A 144 10.41 -0.68 16.84
N ASN A 145 10.29 -1.20 15.62
CA ASN A 145 9.40 -0.66 14.59
C ASN A 145 8.51 -1.75 14.02
N ILE A 146 7.21 -1.44 13.85
CA ILE A 146 6.24 -2.32 13.21
C ILE A 146 5.67 -1.62 11.96
N TYR A 147 5.82 -2.26 10.81
CA TYR A 147 5.15 -1.87 9.56
C TYR A 147 3.98 -2.81 9.32
N HIS A 148 2.76 -2.30 9.49
CA HIS A 148 1.54 -3.08 9.39
C HIS A 148 0.95 -2.98 7.98
N ALA A 149 1.28 -3.96 7.11
CA ALA A 149 0.80 -4.04 5.73
C ALA A 149 -0.21 -5.19 5.50
N ALA A 150 -0.64 -5.88 6.57
CA ALA A 150 -1.67 -6.91 6.48
C ALA A 150 -3.04 -6.28 6.28
N ALA A 151 -3.67 -6.51 5.11
CA ALA A 151 -5.01 -6.03 4.82
C ALA A 151 -5.67 -6.83 3.70
N HIS A 152 -7.00 -6.94 3.73
CA HIS A 152 -7.83 -7.30 2.60
C HIS A 152 -8.12 -6.06 1.76
N LYS A 153 -7.67 -6.01 0.50
CA LYS A 153 -7.66 -4.79 -0.33
C LYS A 153 -8.59 -4.82 -1.54
N HIS A 154 -9.10 -6.00 -1.92
CA HIS A 154 -9.92 -6.14 -3.13
C HIS A 154 -11.36 -5.67 -2.88
N VAL A 155 -11.71 -4.49 -3.43
CA VAL A 155 -13.03 -3.87 -3.24
C VAL A 155 -14.18 -4.83 -3.54
N PRO A 156 -14.26 -5.50 -4.72
CA PRO A 156 -15.38 -6.40 -5.00
C PRO A 156 -15.48 -7.57 -4.03
N LEU A 157 -14.34 -8.11 -3.57
CA LEU A 157 -14.35 -9.22 -2.61
C LEU A 157 -14.84 -8.76 -1.23
N MET A 158 -14.47 -7.55 -0.79
CA MET A 158 -14.91 -7.02 0.50
C MET A 158 -16.38 -6.61 0.48
N GLU A 159 -16.89 -6.14 -0.65
CA GLU A 159 -18.33 -5.94 -0.83
C GLU A 159 -19.13 -7.24 -0.67
N HIS A 160 -18.57 -8.37 -1.07
CA HIS A 160 -19.19 -9.68 -0.85
C HIS A 160 -18.96 -10.24 0.55
N ASN A 161 -17.91 -9.80 1.26
CA ASN A 161 -17.47 -10.35 2.54
C ASN A 161 -17.18 -9.25 3.57
N PRO A 162 -18.17 -8.42 3.96
CA PRO A 162 -17.93 -7.28 4.86
C PRO A 162 -17.47 -7.71 6.26
N HIS A 163 -17.93 -8.84 6.79
CA HIS A 163 -17.48 -9.38 8.08
C HIS A 163 -15.99 -9.70 8.06
N GLU A 164 -15.48 -10.31 6.98
CA GLU A 164 -14.06 -10.60 6.85
C GLU A 164 -13.23 -9.32 6.67
N ALA A 165 -13.80 -8.28 6.03
CA ALA A 165 -13.16 -6.97 5.99
C ALA A 165 -13.02 -6.34 7.38
N VAL A 166 -14.04 -6.43 8.24
CA VAL A 166 -13.99 -5.95 9.64
C VAL A 166 -12.96 -6.73 10.43
N LYS A 167 -13.02 -8.07 10.41
CA LYS A 167 -12.08 -8.92 11.14
C LYS A 167 -10.64 -8.64 10.80
N ASN A 168 -10.33 -8.58 9.50
CA ASN A 168 -8.94 -8.43 9.09
C ASN A 168 -8.45 -6.99 9.17
N ASN A 169 -9.22 -6.02 8.63
CA ASN A 169 -8.74 -4.65 8.48
C ASN A 169 -8.91 -3.82 9.75
N ILE A 170 -9.97 -4.04 10.53
CA ILE A 170 -10.23 -3.29 11.76
C ILE A 170 -9.68 -4.05 12.97
N ILE A 171 -10.21 -5.25 13.24
CA ILE A 171 -9.84 -6.03 14.43
C ILE A 171 -8.38 -6.49 14.33
N GLY A 172 -7.93 -6.94 13.16
CA GLY A 172 -6.54 -7.31 12.93
C GLY A 172 -5.58 -6.15 13.17
N THR A 173 -5.89 -4.95 12.67
CA THR A 173 -5.10 -3.73 12.95
C THR A 173 -5.09 -3.41 14.44
N LYS A 174 -6.26 -3.44 15.10
CA LYS A 174 -6.38 -3.21 16.55
C LYS A 174 -5.51 -4.19 17.34
N ASN A 175 -5.57 -5.48 17.05
CA ASN A 175 -4.80 -6.50 17.76
C ASN A 175 -3.30 -6.22 17.72
N VAL A 176 -2.76 -5.93 16.53
CA VAL A 176 -1.32 -5.63 16.38
C VAL A 176 -0.96 -4.30 17.05
N ALA A 177 -1.79 -3.26 16.89
CA ALA A 177 -1.55 -1.95 17.48
C ALA A 177 -1.64 -1.95 19.01
N GLU A 178 -2.62 -2.64 19.59
CA GLU A 178 -2.71 -2.81 21.05
C GLU A 178 -1.55 -3.62 21.63
N ALA A 179 -1.11 -4.67 20.92
CA ALA A 179 0.06 -5.43 21.31
C ALA A 179 1.34 -4.58 21.24
N ALA A 180 1.47 -3.70 20.22
CA ALA A 180 2.55 -2.73 20.13
C ALA A 180 2.55 -1.78 21.33
N LYS A 181 1.40 -1.16 21.64
CA LYS A 181 1.24 -0.25 22.78
C LYS A 181 1.55 -0.91 24.11
N ALA A 182 1.05 -2.13 24.33
CA ALA A 182 1.23 -2.89 25.57
C ALA A 182 2.69 -3.34 25.82
N ASN A 183 3.53 -3.33 24.77
CA ASN A 183 4.93 -3.68 24.84
C ASN A 183 5.87 -2.48 24.60
N ASP A 184 5.35 -1.24 24.66
CA ASP A 184 6.11 0.02 24.50
C ASP A 184 6.97 0.04 23.21
N ILE A 185 6.42 -0.45 22.11
CA ILE A 185 7.08 -0.40 20.80
C ILE A 185 7.21 1.05 20.35
N ASP A 186 8.40 1.47 19.87
CA ASP A 186 8.67 2.87 19.55
C ASP A 186 7.76 3.40 18.44
N THR A 187 7.62 2.64 17.33
CA THR A 187 6.90 3.13 16.14
C THR A 187 6.00 2.05 15.54
N PHE A 188 4.75 2.44 15.26
CA PHE A 188 3.78 1.63 14.53
C PHE A 188 3.30 2.40 13.28
N VAL A 189 3.54 1.84 12.10
CA VAL A 189 3.17 2.43 10.82
C VAL A 189 2.08 1.58 10.15
N LEU A 190 0.86 2.11 10.03
CA LEU A 190 -0.23 1.49 9.29
C LEU A 190 -0.12 1.84 7.80
N VAL A 191 0.03 0.85 6.94
CA VAL A 191 -0.14 1.04 5.49
C VAL A 191 -1.62 1.23 5.18
N SER A 192 -1.98 2.42 4.66
CA SER A 192 -3.35 2.78 4.30
C SER A 192 -3.49 3.05 2.79
N THR A 193 -4.58 3.70 2.37
CA THR A 193 -4.96 3.84 0.97
C THR A 193 -5.75 5.14 0.73
N ASP A 194 -5.71 5.65 -0.50
CA ASP A 194 -6.59 6.69 -1.03
C ASP A 194 -8.09 6.37 -0.86
N LYS A 195 -8.46 5.09 -0.88
CA LYS A 195 -9.84 4.62 -0.73
C LYS A 195 -10.41 4.79 0.69
N ALA A 196 -9.56 5.11 1.66
CA ALA A 196 -9.98 5.50 3.01
C ALA A 196 -10.51 6.94 3.08
N VAL A 197 -10.29 7.74 2.02
CA VAL A 197 -10.82 9.11 1.89
C VAL A 197 -12.22 9.05 1.28
N ASN A 198 -13.19 9.70 1.93
CA ASN A 198 -14.59 9.70 1.49
C ASN A 198 -15.04 8.32 0.94
N PRO A 199 -14.94 7.24 1.72
CA PRO A 199 -15.08 5.89 1.21
C PRO A 199 -16.49 5.64 0.66
N THR A 200 -16.56 4.95 -0.48
CA THR A 200 -17.81 4.54 -1.14
C THR A 200 -17.99 3.02 -1.12
N ASN A 201 -17.13 2.31 -0.41
CA ASN A 201 -17.11 0.86 -0.35
C ASN A 201 -16.61 0.34 1.00
N VAL A 202 -16.93 -0.92 1.30
CA VAL A 202 -16.59 -1.59 2.56
C VAL A 202 -15.08 -1.61 2.81
N MET A 203 -14.27 -1.88 1.78
CA MET A 203 -12.82 -1.93 1.94
C MET A 203 -12.28 -0.56 2.38
N GLY A 204 -12.67 0.52 1.72
CA GLY A 204 -12.29 1.88 2.07
C GLY A 204 -12.76 2.26 3.48
N ALA A 205 -14.03 1.98 3.80
CA ALA A 205 -14.60 2.24 5.13
C ALA A 205 -13.82 1.50 6.24
N THR A 206 -13.50 0.21 6.04
CA THR A 206 -12.72 -0.54 7.04
C THR A 206 -11.29 -0.03 7.19
N LYS A 207 -10.67 0.47 6.11
CA LYS A 207 -9.34 1.10 6.18
C LYS A 207 -9.41 2.44 6.90
N ARG A 208 -10.46 3.26 6.66
CA ARG A 208 -10.66 4.50 7.41
C ARG A 208 -10.84 4.23 8.90
N ILE A 209 -11.68 3.26 9.27
CA ILE A 209 -11.88 2.88 10.68
C ILE A 209 -10.57 2.34 11.29
N ALA A 210 -9.74 1.62 10.53
CA ALA A 210 -8.43 1.19 10.99
C ALA A 210 -7.48 2.37 11.27
N GLU A 211 -7.51 3.44 10.44
CA GLU A 211 -6.78 4.69 10.74
C GLU A 211 -7.28 5.31 12.05
N MET A 212 -8.61 5.39 12.25
CA MET A 212 -9.22 5.91 13.47
C MET A 212 -8.79 5.10 14.71
N VAL A 213 -8.73 3.77 14.63
CA VAL A 213 -8.20 2.90 15.71
C VAL A 213 -6.76 3.28 16.06
N VAL A 214 -5.90 3.42 15.06
CA VAL A 214 -4.49 3.75 15.23
C VAL A 214 -4.32 5.15 15.84
N GLN A 215 -5.09 6.12 15.37
CA GLN A 215 -5.09 7.49 15.92
C GLN A 215 -5.55 7.52 17.39
N ASN A 216 -6.62 6.81 17.70
CA ASN A 216 -7.13 6.73 19.08
C ASN A 216 -6.09 6.10 20.05
N LEU A 217 -5.36 5.08 19.60
CA LEU A 217 -4.30 4.45 20.39
C LEU A 217 -3.07 5.35 20.59
N SER A 218 -2.87 6.35 19.73
CA SER A 218 -1.80 7.34 19.88
C SER A 218 -1.95 8.22 21.12
N ASN A 219 -3.17 8.31 21.66
CA ASN A 219 -3.43 9.05 22.88
C ASN A 219 -2.93 8.25 24.10
N GLY A 220 -1.93 8.80 24.78
CA GLY A 220 -1.35 8.21 26.02
C GLY A 220 -0.53 6.95 25.77
N GLY A 221 0.74 7.02 26.06
CA GLY A 221 1.73 5.96 25.87
C GLY A 221 2.96 6.46 25.12
N ASN A 222 3.96 5.59 24.97
CA ASN A 222 5.25 5.92 24.35
C ASN A 222 5.27 5.57 22.85
N THR A 223 4.41 4.67 22.42
CA THR A 223 4.34 4.20 21.02
C THR A 223 3.83 5.31 20.11
N LYS A 224 4.60 5.65 19.08
CA LYS A 224 4.21 6.59 18.03
C LYS A 224 3.44 5.84 16.95
N PHE A 225 2.16 6.14 16.85
CA PHE A 225 1.28 5.55 15.84
C PHE A 225 1.11 6.49 14.66
N THR A 226 1.17 5.97 13.45
CA THR A 226 0.88 6.73 12.23
C THR A 226 0.24 5.85 11.16
N ALA A 227 -0.49 6.48 10.24
CA ALA A 227 -0.98 5.86 9.03
C ALA A 227 -0.34 6.53 7.80
N VAL A 228 -0.14 5.77 6.71
CA VAL A 228 0.41 6.29 5.46
C VAL A 228 -0.52 5.91 4.32
N ARG A 229 -1.12 6.94 3.69
CA ARG A 229 -2.04 6.81 2.55
C ARG A 229 -1.29 6.97 1.24
N PHE A 230 -1.60 6.11 0.29
CA PHE A 230 -1.18 6.23 -1.11
C PHE A 230 -2.20 5.56 -2.03
N GLY A 231 -2.15 5.88 -3.31
CA GLY A 231 -3.04 5.35 -4.32
C GLY A 231 -2.62 3.96 -4.82
N ASN A 232 -2.88 3.68 -6.10
CA ASN A 232 -2.56 2.38 -6.65
C ASN A 232 -1.05 2.22 -6.85
N VAL A 233 -0.57 1.00 -6.61
CA VAL A 233 0.81 0.62 -6.92
C VAL A 233 0.84 -0.33 -8.12
N LEU A 234 1.75 -0.08 -9.04
CA LEU A 234 1.89 -0.86 -10.27
C LEU A 234 2.37 -2.28 -9.99
N GLY A 235 1.91 -3.23 -10.77
CA GLY A 235 2.36 -4.61 -10.68
C GLY A 235 1.95 -5.38 -9.41
N SER A 236 1.16 -4.78 -8.49
CA SER A 236 0.72 -5.48 -7.29
C SER A 236 -0.20 -6.67 -7.62
N ARG A 237 -0.14 -7.74 -6.81
CA ARG A 237 -0.95 -8.96 -7.02
C ARG A 237 -2.43 -8.63 -7.10
N GLY A 238 -3.10 -9.15 -8.15
CA GLY A 238 -4.52 -8.92 -8.41
C GLY A 238 -4.89 -7.50 -8.85
N SER A 239 -3.92 -6.64 -9.20
CA SER A 239 -4.17 -5.33 -9.76
C SER A 239 -4.43 -5.37 -11.27
N VAL A 240 -4.72 -4.20 -11.84
CA VAL A 240 -5.12 -4.03 -13.25
C VAL A 240 -4.04 -4.47 -14.24
N ILE A 241 -2.75 -4.20 -13.97
CA ILE A 241 -1.65 -4.54 -14.89
C ILE A 241 -1.50 -6.05 -15.08
N PRO A 242 -1.37 -6.89 -14.03
CA PRO A 242 -1.35 -8.34 -14.20
C PRO A 242 -2.61 -8.89 -14.89
N LEU A 243 -3.76 -8.27 -14.67
CA LEU A 243 -4.99 -8.66 -15.37
C LEU A 243 -4.89 -8.36 -16.87
N PHE A 244 -4.47 -7.16 -17.25
CA PHE A 244 -4.33 -6.77 -18.65
C PHE A 244 -3.27 -7.63 -19.37
N LYS A 245 -2.10 -7.86 -18.75
CA LYS A 245 -1.07 -8.77 -19.30
C LYS A 245 -1.66 -10.15 -19.62
N LYS A 246 -2.41 -10.76 -18.68
CA LYS A 246 -3.08 -12.04 -18.89
C LYS A 246 -4.16 -12.02 -20.00
N GLN A 247 -4.87 -10.91 -20.15
CA GLN A 247 -5.88 -10.76 -21.22
C GLN A 247 -5.20 -10.62 -22.58
N ILE A 248 -4.11 -9.86 -22.67
CA ILE A 248 -3.31 -9.71 -23.90
C ILE A 248 -2.70 -11.06 -24.30
N GLU A 249 -2.09 -11.80 -23.37
CA GLU A 249 -1.54 -13.14 -23.62
C GLU A 249 -2.57 -14.13 -24.19
N LYS A 250 -3.86 -13.94 -23.85
CA LYS A 250 -4.98 -14.75 -24.37
C LYS A 250 -5.58 -14.25 -25.68
N GLY A 251 -5.02 -13.19 -26.27
CA GLY A 251 -5.55 -12.57 -27.48
C GLY A 251 -6.68 -11.57 -27.24
N GLY A 252 -6.86 -11.09 -26.03
CA GLY A 252 -7.85 -10.08 -25.66
C GLY A 252 -9.29 -10.63 -25.45
N PRO A 253 -10.30 -9.76 -25.36
CA PRO A 253 -10.15 -8.30 -25.25
C PRO A 253 -9.60 -7.86 -23.89
N VAL A 254 -8.96 -6.71 -23.83
CA VAL A 254 -8.63 -6.04 -22.58
C VAL A 254 -9.88 -5.36 -22.03
N THR A 255 -10.19 -5.59 -20.75
CA THR A 255 -11.42 -5.05 -20.13
C THR A 255 -11.13 -3.87 -19.24
N VAL A 256 -11.66 -2.70 -19.60
CA VAL A 256 -11.58 -1.45 -18.85
C VAL A 256 -12.97 -1.11 -18.30
N THR A 257 -13.01 -0.54 -17.09
CA THR A 257 -14.29 -0.20 -16.44
C THR A 257 -14.99 0.92 -17.19
N ASP A 258 -14.31 2.06 -17.38
CA ASP A 258 -14.83 3.26 -18.03
C ASP A 258 -13.70 4.00 -18.75
N PRO A 259 -13.93 4.63 -19.94
CA PRO A 259 -12.89 5.35 -20.68
C PRO A 259 -12.34 6.58 -19.95
N GLU A 260 -13.14 7.21 -19.08
CA GLU A 260 -12.72 8.41 -18.34
C GLU A 260 -12.17 8.11 -16.94
N MET A 261 -12.22 6.84 -16.51
CA MET A 261 -11.72 6.45 -15.19
C MET A 261 -10.22 6.72 -15.04
N THR A 262 -9.86 7.46 -14.00
CA THR A 262 -8.46 7.72 -13.66
C THR A 262 -8.08 7.09 -12.32
N ARG A 263 -6.79 6.82 -12.17
CA ARG A 263 -6.17 6.40 -10.91
C ARG A 263 -4.80 7.03 -10.77
N TYR A 264 -4.42 7.26 -9.52
CA TYR A 264 -3.04 7.58 -9.20
C TYR A 264 -2.19 6.32 -9.20
N PHE A 265 -0.97 6.40 -9.72
CA PHE A 265 -0.05 5.27 -9.74
C PHE A 265 1.32 5.64 -9.20
N MET A 266 1.91 4.70 -8.47
CA MET A 266 3.26 4.75 -7.94
C MET A 266 3.91 3.37 -8.14
N THR A 267 5.23 3.28 -8.15
CA THR A 267 5.89 1.97 -8.12
C THR A 267 5.87 1.40 -6.70
N ILE A 268 5.89 0.07 -6.56
CA ILE A 268 5.93 -0.58 -5.24
C ILE A 268 7.19 -0.19 -4.46
N PRO A 269 8.41 -0.16 -5.07
CA PRO A 269 9.60 0.32 -4.38
C PRO A 269 9.49 1.77 -3.89
N GLU A 270 8.98 2.70 -4.71
CA GLU A 270 8.79 4.09 -4.32
C GLU A 270 7.84 4.21 -3.11
N ALA A 271 6.67 3.56 -3.17
CA ALA A 271 5.71 3.55 -2.07
C ALA A 271 6.34 3.00 -0.78
N SER A 272 7.05 1.88 -0.86
CA SER A 272 7.68 1.26 0.30
C SER A 272 8.77 2.12 0.92
N ARG A 273 9.61 2.77 0.11
CA ARG A 273 10.62 3.75 0.57
C ARG A 273 10.00 4.92 1.32
N LEU A 274 8.94 5.50 0.76
CA LEU A 274 8.22 6.62 1.38
C LEU A 274 7.50 6.20 2.67
N VAL A 275 6.96 4.97 2.74
CA VAL A 275 6.38 4.42 3.99
C VAL A 275 7.44 4.27 5.08
N ILE A 276 8.64 3.80 4.74
CA ILE A 276 9.77 3.69 5.68
C ILE A 276 10.18 5.09 6.15
N GLN A 277 10.33 6.04 5.23
CA GLN A 277 10.65 7.44 5.56
C GLN A 277 9.58 8.07 6.46
N ALA A 278 8.29 7.87 6.18
CA ALA A 278 7.20 8.37 7.02
C ALA A 278 7.29 7.83 8.46
N GLY A 279 7.71 6.57 8.62
CA GLY A 279 7.95 5.98 9.94
C GLY A 279 9.00 6.72 10.78
N THR A 280 10.02 7.34 10.15
CA THR A 280 11.04 8.12 10.87
C THR A 280 10.56 9.55 11.22
N LEU A 281 9.55 10.05 10.51
CA LEU A 281 9.02 11.39 10.68
C LEU A 281 7.93 11.50 11.74
N THR A 282 7.34 10.36 12.14
CA THR A 282 6.17 10.35 13.03
C THR A 282 6.47 10.87 14.42
N LYS A 283 5.58 11.70 14.93
CA LYS A 283 5.54 12.17 16.33
C LYS A 283 4.41 11.47 17.11
N GLY A 284 3.46 10.86 16.38
CA GLY A 284 2.31 10.11 16.88
C GLY A 284 0.98 10.78 16.55
N GLY A 285 0.07 10.01 15.94
CA GLY A 285 -1.28 10.43 15.56
C GLY A 285 -1.44 10.96 14.14
N GLU A 286 -0.34 11.16 13.38
CA GLU A 286 -0.42 11.70 12.03
C GLU A 286 -0.98 10.70 11.02
N VAL A 287 -1.63 11.22 9.99
CA VAL A 287 -1.89 10.52 8.74
C VAL A 287 -1.02 11.16 7.66
N PHE A 288 0.00 10.45 7.23
CA PHE A 288 0.82 10.87 6.09
C PHE A 288 0.14 10.51 4.78
N VAL A 289 0.30 11.38 3.78
CA VAL A 289 -0.21 11.20 2.43
C VAL A 289 0.95 11.32 1.45
N LEU A 290 1.14 10.28 0.63
CA LEU A 290 2.19 10.29 -0.37
C LEU A 290 1.76 11.06 -1.62
N ASP A 291 2.67 11.85 -2.16
CA ASP A 291 2.47 12.51 -3.45
C ASP A 291 2.38 11.48 -4.57
N MET A 292 1.22 11.36 -5.13
CA MET A 292 0.94 10.41 -6.21
C MET A 292 1.20 10.99 -7.62
N GLY A 293 1.55 12.29 -7.71
CA GLY A 293 1.66 12.97 -9.00
C GLY A 293 0.33 13.07 -9.74
N GLU A 294 0.39 13.10 -11.07
CA GLU A 294 -0.81 13.23 -11.90
C GLU A 294 -1.59 11.92 -12.04
N PRO A 295 -2.92 11.98 -12.06
CA PRO A 295 -3.76 10.81 -12.29
C PRO A 295 -3.64 10.32 -13.74
N VAL A 296 -3.67 9.00 -13.94
CA VAL A 296 -3.54 8.34 -15.24
C VAL A 296 -4.85 7.68 -15.62
N LYS A 297 -5.32 7.88 -16.86
CA LYS A 297 -6.48 7.16 -17.41
C LYS A 297 -6.16 5.67 -17.53
N ILE A 298 -7.07 4.82 -17.02
CA ILE A 298 -6.91 3.36 -17.11
C ILE A 298 -6.89 2.86 -18.55
N VAL A 299 -7.61 3.52 -19.43
CA VAL A 299 -7.62 3.19 -20.87
C VAL A 299 -6.24 3.45 -21.52
N ASP A 300 -5.54 4.52 -21.14
CA ASP A 300 -4.21 4.82 -21.66
C ASP A 300 -3.18 3.79 -21.16
N LEU A 301 -3.33 3.34 -19.92
CA LEU A 301 -2.54 2.24 -19.36
C LEU A 301 -2.75 0.94 -20.18
N ALA A 302 -4.00 0.62 -20.51
CA ALA A 302 -4.35 -0.54 -21.32
C ALA A 302 -3.72 -0.47 -22.73
N LYS A 303 -3.85 0.68 -23.41
CA LYS A 303 -3.24 0.93 -24.72
C LYS A 303 -1.73 0.75 -24.68
N ASN A 304 -1.07 1.37 -23.70
CA ASN A 304 0.37 1.25 -23.54
C ASN A 304 0.82 -0.20 -23.34
N LEU A 305 0.09 -0.99 -22.53
CA LEU A 305 0.39 -2.41 -22.33
C LEU A 305 0.20 -3.24 -23.62
N ILE A 306 -0.86 -2.99 -24.39
CA ILE A 306 -1.08 -3.66 -25.68
C ILE A 306 0.11 -3.38 -26.60
N HIS A 307 0.53 -2.12 -26.74
CA HIS A 307 1.64 -1.74 -27.58
C HIS A 307 2.99 -2.30 -27.11
N LEU A 308 3.29 -2.23 -25.80
CA LEU A 308 4.50 -2.82 -25.22
C LEU A 308 4.57 -4.35 -25.39
N SER A 309 3.40 -5.00 -25.53
CA SER A 309 3.31 -6.42 -25.83
C SER A 309 3.45 -6.76 -27.32
N GLY A 310 3.66 -5.75 -28.18
CA GLY A 310 3.88 -5.93 -29.62
C GLY A 310 2.59 -6.02 -30.45
N TYR A 311 1.44 -5.65 -29.89
CA TYR A 311 0.14 -5.68 -30.55
C TYR A 311 -0.39 -4.26 -30.82
N THR A 312 -1.35 -4.17 -31.74
CA THR A 312 -2.13 -2.95 -31.99
C THR A 312 -3.50 -3.01 -31.32
N GLU A 313 -4.18 -1.87 -31.18
CA GLU A 313 -5.56 -1.83 -30.65
C GLU A 313 -6.59 -2.52 -31.56
N GLU A 314 -6.25 -2.74 -32.85
CA GLU A 314 -7.06 -3.52 -33.80
C GLU A 314 -6.90 -5.02 -33.56
N GLU A 315 -5.71 -5.48 -33.16
CA GLU A 315 -5.41 -6.89 -32.86
C GLU A 315 -5.94 -7.28 -31.47
N ILE A 316 -5.81 -6.38 -30.49
CA ILE A 316 -6.30 -6.58 -29.12
C ILE A 316 -7.29 -5.47 -28.77
N ALA A 317 -8.57 -5.76 -28.92
CA ALA A 317 -9.64 -4.79 -28.65
C ALA A 317 -9.76 -4.46 -27.16
N ILE A 318 -10.11 -3.20 -26.85
CA ILE A 318 -10.50 -2.76 -25.51
C ILE A 318 -12.03 -2.81 -25.41
N ARG A 319 -12.54 -3.43 -24.34
CA ARG A 319 -13.96 -3.50 -24.03
C ARG A 319 -14.26 -2.79 -22.73
N TYR A 320 -15.34 -2.00 -22.70
CA TYR A 320 -15.80 -1.31 -21.50
C TYR A 320 -16.90 -2.12 -20.83
N ASN A 321 -16.72 -2.40 -19.52
CA ASN A 321 -17.63 -3.27 -18.74
C ASN A 321 -18.56 -2.49 -17.79
N GLY A 322 -18.41 -1.16 -17.69
CA GLY A 322 -19.16 -0.31 -16.75
C GLY A 322 -18.56 -0.32 -15.33
N ILE A 323 -18.98 0.68 -14.54
CA ILE A 323 -18.50 0.90 -13.17
C ILE A 323 -19.05 -0.20 -12.26
N ARG A 324 -18.21 -0.78 -11.41
CA ARG A 324 -18.61 -1.79 -10.43
C ARG A 324 -19.16 -1.11 -9.16
N PRO A 325 -20.05 -1.78 -8.42
CA PRO A 325 -20.50 -1.26 -7.12
C PRO A 325 -19.31 -0.91 -6.20
N GLY A 326 -19.36 0.28 -5.61
CA GLY A 326 -18.32 0.78 -4.70
C GLY A 326 -17.07 1.35 -5.38
N GLU A 327 -16.93 1.30 -6.71
CA GLU A 327 -15.81 1.96 -7.42
C GLU A 327 -16.12 3.42 -7.68
N LYS A 328 -15.13 4.31 -7.46
CA LYS A 328 -15.17 5.72 -7.83
C LYS A 328 -14.63 5.92 -9.26
N MET A 329 -15.13 6.94 -9.97
CA MET A 329 -14.51 7.40 -11.23
C MET A 329 -13.12 7.97 -11.00
N TYR A 330 -12.97 8.77 -9.93
CA TYR A 330 -11.75 9.46 -9.53
C TYR A 330 -11.49 9.19 -8.06
N GLU A 331 -10.25 8.94 -7.69
CA GLU A 331 -9.84 8.77 -6.28
C GLU A 331 -9.32 10.08 -5.71
N GLU A 332 -9.48 10.24 -4.40
CA GLU A 332 -9.05 11.42 -3.65
C GLU A 332 -7.95 11.02 -2.67
N LEU A 333 -6.96 11.86 -2.49
CA LEU A 333 -5.86 11.61 -1.54
C LEU A 333 -6.13 12.21 -0.16
N LEU A 334 -6.90 13.30 -0.13
CA LEU A 334 -7.30 14.05 1.07
C LEU A 334 -8.78 14.41 0.98
N GLY A 335 -9.49 14.33 2.09
CA GLY A 335 -10.85 14.85 2.23
C GLY A 335 -10.87 16.38 2.39
N GLU A 336 -12.06 17.01 2.22
CA GLU A 336 -12.19 18.47 2.28
C GLU A 336 -11.68 19.06 3.62
N GLY A 337 -11.93 18.43 4.76
CA GLY A 337 -11.46 18.88 6.08
C GLY A 337 -10.05 18.40 6.46
N GLU A 338 -9.39 17.60 5.63
CA GLU A 338 -8.06 17.04 5.90
C GLU A 338 -6.92 17.86 5.28
N VAL A 339 -7.25 18.91 4.54
CA VAL A 339 -6.26 19.70 3.80
C VAL A 339 -5.41 20.53 4.77
N LEU A 340 -4.18 20.10 5.02
CA LEU A 340 -3.15 20.94 5.58
C LEU A 340 -2.01 21.10 4.57
N PRO A 341 -1.53 22.29 4.31
CA PRO A 341 -0.40 22.54 3.44
C PRO A 341 0.92 22.23 4.16
N GLY A 342 1.09 21.02 4.66
CA GLY A 342 2.30 20.63 5.38
C GLY A 342 3.04 19.53 4.63
N GLN A 343 3.87 19.92 3.64
CA GLN A 343 4.92 19.02 3.17
C GLN A 343 5.96 18.90 4.28
N VAL A 344 6.10 17.70 4.84
CA VAL A 344 7.05 17.44 5.93
C VAL A 344 8.34 16.81 5.43
N PHE A 345 8.29 16.22 4.25
CA PHE A 345 9.41 15.65 3.52
C PHE A 345 9.09 15.66 2.03
N GLU A 346 10.10 15.48 1.17
CA GLU A 346 9.88 15.33 -0.27
C GLU A 346 8.85 14.23 -0.54
N LYS A 347 7.75 14.57 -1.24
CA LYS A 347 6.61 13.69 -1.56
C LYS A 347 5.85 13.09 -0.35
N ILE A 348 6.03 13.63 0.87
CA ILE A 348 5.24 13.25 2.05
C ILE A 348 4.56 14.49 2.62
N TYR A 349 3.23 14.44 2.67
CA TYR A 349 2.37 15.46 3.27
C TYR A 349 1.74 14.92 4.55
N VAL A 350 1.35 15.82 5.46
CA VAL A 350 0.57 15.47 6.66
C VAL A 350 -0.86 15.89 6.44
N GLY A 351 -1.78 14.94 6.57
CA GLY A 351 -3.21 15.20 6.69
C GLY A 351 -3.57 15.62 8.12
N ARG A 352 -4.60 16.46 8.24
CA ARG A 352 -5.14 16.84 9.54
C ARG A 352 -5.82 15.63 10.19
N THR A 353 -5.53 15.42 11.47
CA THR A 353 -6.17 14.38 12.27
C THR A 353 -7.23 14.99 13.17
N MET A 354 -8.33 14.26 13.43
CA MET A 354 -9.40 14.68 14.32
C MET A 354 -9.52 13.78 15.53
N GLU A 355 -10.18 14.28 16.58
CA GLU A 355 -10.56 13.44 17.69
C GLU A 355 -11.56 12.37 17.23
N VAL A 356 -11.14 11.13 17.40
CA VAL A 356 -11.93 9.97 16.99
C VAL A 356 -12.81 9.52 18.15
N ASN A 357 -14.11 9.30 17.89
CA ASN A 357 -15.00 8.71 18.88
C ASN A 357 -14.73 7.20 19.05
N GLY A 358 -13.84 6.87 19.99
CA GLY A 358 -13.46 5.48 20.28
C GLY A 358 -14.63 4.57 20.68
N GLN A 359 -15.73 5.11 21.24
CA GLN A 359 -16.90 4.32 21.64
C GLN A 359 -17.64 3.75 20.43
N ILE A 360 -17.81 4.53 19.36
CA ILE A 360 -18.46 4.07 18.13
C ILE A 360 -17.65 2.94 17.49
N ILE A 361 -16.32 3.09 17.46
CA ILE A 361 -15.41 2.07 16.92
C ILE A 361 -15.49 0.79 17.76
N GLN A 362 -15.49 0.92 19.07
CA GLN A 362 -15.61 -0.23 19.97
C GLN A 362 -16.96 -0.94 19.76
N ALA A 363 -18.05 -0.20 19.67
CA ALA A 363 -19.38 -0.77 19.46
C ALA A 363 -19.47 -1.61 18.17
N ILE A 364 -18.95 -1.12 17.02
CA ILE A 364 -18.99 -1.91 15.79
C ILE A 364 -18.12 -3.16 15.88
N MET A 365 -16.97 -3.10 16.55
CA MET A 365 -16.11 -4.28 16.74
C MET A 365 -16.73 -5.35 17.63
N GLU A 366 -17.60 -4.97 18.58
CA GLU A 366 -18.30 -5.89 19.46
C GLU A 366 -19.56 -6.48 18.86
N THR A 367 -20.14 -5.81 17.85
CA THR A 367 -21.45 -6.18 17.32
C THR A 367 -21.47 -6.57 15.85
N TYR A 368 -20.34 -6.44 15.12
CA TYR A 368 -20.30 -6.64 13.66
C TYR A 368 -20.83 -8.02 13.21
N ASP A 369 -20.64 -9.05 14.02
CA ASP A 369 -21.07 -10.44 13.76
C ASP A 369 -22.57 -10.66 13.93
N THR A 370 -23.27 -9.73 14.60
CA THR A 370 -24.73 -9.76 14.77
C THR A 370 -25.48 -9.11 13.59
N TYR A 371 -24.78 -8.40 12.74
CA TYR A 371 -25.40 -7.72 11.59
C TYR A 371 -25.55 -8.65 10.40
N GLU A 372 -26.71 -8.55 9.73
CA GLU A 372 -26.85 -9.00 8.37
C GLU A 372 -25.89 -8.22 7.44
N LYS A 373 -25.45 -8.82 6.35
CA LYS A 373 -24.43 -8.28 5.43
C LYS A 373 -24.67 -6.84 5.00
N GLU A 374 -25.88 -6.51 4.53
CA GLU A 374 -26.20 -5.16 4.05
C GLU A 374 -26.30 -4.15 5.20
N ASN A 375 -26.80 -4.58 6.35
CA ASN A 375 -26.85 -3.75 7.55
C ASN A 375 -25.44 -3.42 8.07
N LEU A 376 -24.50 -4.38 8.00
CA LEU A 376 -23.11 -4.14 8.37
C LEU A 376 -22.45 -3.12 7.43
N LYS A 377 -22.67 -3.22 6.11
CA LYS A 377 -22.17 -2.22 5.16
C LYS A 377 -22.66 -0.83 5.50
N ASN A 378 -23.98 -0.70 5.73
CA ASN A 378 -24.57 0.58 6.10
C ASN A 378 -24.02 1.12 7.41
N ALA A 379 -23.81 0.26 8.42
CA ALA A 379 -23.23 0.66 9.70
C ALA A 379 -21.79 1.18 9.52
N LEU A 380 -20.95 0.48 8.73
CA LEU A 380 -19.59 0.91 8.43
C LEU A 380 -19.56 2.26 7.71
N MET A 381 -20.43 2.45 6.72
CA MET A 381 -20.54 3.71 5.97
C MET A 381 -21.01 4.85 6.88
N ASN A 382 -22.00 4.63 7.75
CA ASN A 382 -22.48 5.64 8.68
C ASN A 382 -21.40 6.14 9.64
N ILE A 383 -20.52 5.24 10.14
CA ILE A 383 -19.40 5.62 11.01
C ILE A 383 -18.49 6.63 10.32
N VAL A 384 -18.09 6.35 9.07
CA VAL A 384 -17.17 7.23 8.35
C VAL A 384 -17.81 8.51 7.83
N PHE A 385 -19.13 8.52 7.57
CA PHE A 385 -19.87 9.74 7.21
C PHE A 385 -20.06 10.67 8.40
N GLN A 386 -20.41 10.15 9.58
CA GLN A 386 -20.52 10.96 10.80
C GLN A 386 -19.20 11.65 11.16
N GLU A 387 -18.07 10.96 10.93
CA GLU A 387 -16.76 11.58 11.09
C GLU A 387 -16.55 12.73 10.09
N ALA A 388 -16.87 12.52 8.81
CA ALA A 388 -16.73 13.55 7.78
C ALA A 388 -17.58 14.80 8.06
N GLU A 389 -18.82 14.63 8.54
CA GLU A 389 -19.68 15.76 8.95
C GLU A 389 -19.09 16.54 10.13
N GLN A 390 -18.48 15.88 11.09
CA GLN A 390 -17.79 16.54 12.21
C GLN A 390 -16.57 17.34 11.72
N MET A 391 -15.84 16.85 10.70
CA MET A 391 -14.72 17.56 10.08
C MET A 391 -15.16 18.89 9.45
N THR A 392 -16.25 18.90 8.71
CA THR A 392 -16.77 20.11 8.05
C THR A 392 -17.41 21.11 9.03
N ALA A 393 -17.96 20.64 10.16
CA ALA A 393 -18.57 21.51 11.17
C ALA A 393 -17.58 22.32 12.03
N VAL A 394 -16.31 21.91 12.09
CA VAL A 394 -15.24 22.62 12.83
C VAL A 394 -14.68 23.79 12.01
N GLU A 395 -14.92 23.85 10.70
CA GLU A 395 -14.46 24.93 9.81
C GLU A 395 -15.49 26.06 9.61
N SER A 396 -16.74 25.87 10.08
CA SER A 396 -17.82 26.87 10.04
C SER A 396 -17.92 27.62 11.37
#